data_38336bc970fd417bf4f77b77b5637600
#
_entry.id   38336bc970fd417bf4f77b77b5637600
#
_cell.length_a   1.000
_cell.length_b   1.000
_cell.length_c   1.000
_cell.angle_alpha   90.00
_cell.angle_beta   90.00
_cell.angle_gamma   90.00
#
_symmetry.space_group_name_H-M   'P 1'
#
loop_
_entity.id
_entity.type
_entity.pdbx_description
1 polymer ?
#
loop_
_entity_poly.entity_id
_entity_poly.type
_entity_poly.pdbx_seq_one_letter_code
_entity_poly.pdbx_strand_id
1 'polypeptide(L)'
;MAALMLGEKHRVALCGNIGRSFSEVASLGGYEIAVVEVSSFQLETVHKFHPDVAVLTNISEDHLDRHGSMERYIALKKKIAENMTSGDTLVLSQDGIPIKCLMNFSPEAKVVFACVRGKIQGAYMEGDEFFLGGKKIAEKKDLPFTERHNYENFLLAA
;
A
#
# COMPACT_ATOMS: atom_id res chain seq x y z
N MET A 1 -9.43 -3.42 -2.82
CA MET A 1 -9.04 -4.84 -2.72
C MET A 1 -8.81 -5.24 -1.26
N ALA A 2 -7.83 -4.68 -0.54
CA ALA A 2 -7.60 -5.02 0.88
C ALA A 2 -8.86 -4.99 1.75
N ALA A 3 -9.70 -3.97 1.63
CA ALA A 3 -10.96 -3.89 2.39
C ALA A 3 -11.93 -5.05 2.11
N LEU A 4 -11.97 -5.57 0.89
CA LEU A 4 -12.79 -6.74 0.55
C LEU A 4 -12.22 -8.01 1.17
N MET A 5 -10.90 -8.21 1.08
CA MET A 5 -10.24 -9.40 1.64
C MET A 5 -10.35 -9.44 3.17
N LEU A 6 -10.12 -8.31 3.83
CA LEU A 6 -10.25 -8.19 5.28
C LEU A 6 -11.71 -8.29 5.76
N GLY A 7 -12.65 -7.80 4.94
CA GLY A 7 -14.09 -7.81 5.25
C GLY A 7 -14.71 -9.19 5.37
N GLU A 8 -14.04 -10.25 4.90
CA GLU A 8 -14.46 -11.64 5.09
C GLU A 8 -14.45 -12.09 6.58
N LYS A 9 -13.62 -11.43 7.39
CA LYS A 9 -13.40 -11.84 8.80
C LYS A 9 -13.52 -10.69 9.80
N HIS A 10 -13.46 -9.46 9.34
CA HIS A 10 -13.41 -8.26 10.18
C HIS A 10 -14.44 -7.23 9.77
N ARG A 11 -14.83 -6.38 10.70
CA ARG A 11 -15.64 -5.19 10.43
C ARG A 11 -14.69 -4.09 9.90
N VAL A 12 -14.69 -3.90 8.59
CA VAL A 12 -13.77 -3.00 7.89
C VAL A 12 -14.47 -1.72 7.48
N ALA A 13 -13.84 -0.58 7.72
CA ALA A 13 -14.19 0.69 7.11
C ALA A 13 -13.23 1.01 5.95
N LEU A 14 -13.79 1.34 4.79
CA LEU A 14 -13.04 1.94 3.67
C LEU A 14 -13.29 3.44 3.67
N CYS A 15 -12.22 4.23 3.76
CA CYS A 15 -12.31 5.68 3.93
C CYS A 15 -11.06 6.42 3.43
N GLY A 16 -11.06 7.73 3.59
CA GLY A 16 -9.91 8.59 3.27
C GLY A 16 -10.16 9.44 2.03
N ASN A 17 -9.28 9.39 1.06
CA ASN A 17 -9.42 10.12 -0.21
C ASN A 17 -10.56 9.56 -1.08
N ILE A 18 -10.95 8.31 -0.87
CA ILE A 18 -12.09 7.65 -1.49
C ILE A 18 -13.14 7.32 -0.43
N GLY A 19 -14.40 7.54 -0.74
CA GLY A 19 -15.52 7.22 0.12
C GLY A 19 -15.72 8.22 1.26
N ARG A 20 -15.91 7.73 2.48
CA ARG A 20 -16.12 8.55 3.68
C ARG A 20 -14.80 9.14 4.17
N SER A 21 -14.85 10.30 4.82
CA SER A 21 -13.64 10.86 5.43
C SER A 21 -13.15 10.00 6.61
N PHE A 22 -11.83 9.96 6.82
CA PHE A 22 -11.27 9.20 7.95
C PHE A 22 -11.78 9.73 9.31
N SER A 23 -11.93 11.04 9.45
CA SER A 23 -12.48 11.67 10.68
C SER A 23 -13.93 11.26 10.96
N GLU A 24 -14.75 11.13 9.93
CA GLU A 24 -16.13 10.64 10.07
C GLU A 24 -16.14 9.19 10.57
N VAL A 25 -15.36 8.31 9.93
CA VAL A 25 -15.24 6.90 10.31
C VAL A 25 -14.73 6.77 11.74
N ALA A 26 -13.70 7.52 12.11
CA ALA A 26 -13.13 7.52 13.45
C ALA A 26 -14.16 7.96 14.52
N SER A 27 -15.03 8.93 14.20
CA SER A 27 -16.04 9.42 15.13
C SER A 27 -17.20 8.45 15.32
N LEU A 28 -17.57 7.69 14.30
CA LEU A 28 -18.67 6.73 14.37
C LEU A 28 -18.29 5.45 15.11
N GLY A 29 -17.03 5.04 15.04
CA GLY A 29 -16.55 3.79 15.62
C GLY A 29 -17.22 2.54 15.03
N GLY A 30 -17.10 1.41 15.75
CA GLY A 30 -17.74 0.14 15.37
C GLY A 30 -16.96 -0.68 14.33
N TYR A 31 -15.79 -0.25 13.90
CA TYR A 31 -14.89 -0.96 13.00
C TYR A 31 -13.69 -1.50 13.75
N GLU A 32 -13.17 -2.64 13.28
CA GLU A 32 -11.94 -3.27 13.80
C GLU A 32 -10.74 -2.82 12.98
N ILE A 33 -10.93 -2.59 11.67
CA ILE A 33 -9.89 -2.19 10.74
C ILE A 33 -10.40 -1.02 9.90
N ALA A 34 -9.58 0.02 9.77
CA ALA A 34 -9.78 1.08 8.81
C ALA A 34 -8.79 0.92 7.65
N VAL A 35 -9.30 0.71 6.44
CA VAL A 35 -8.51 0.79 5.20
C VAL A 35 -8.64 2.20 4.66
N VAL A 36 -7.55 2.96 4.77
CA VAL A 36 -7.53 4.40 4.48
C VAL A 36 -6.74 4.63 3.19
N GLU A 37 -7.37 5.16 2.17
CA GLU A 37 -6.67 5.65 1.00
C GLU A 37 -6.20 7.08 1.24
N VAL A 38 -4.88 7.32 1.07
CA VAL A 38 -4.25 8.60 1.39
C VAL A 38 -3.54 9.16 0.17
N SER A 39 -3.91 10.38 -0.23
CA SER A 39 -3.23 11.11 -1.30
C SER A 39 -1.95 11.79 -0.81
N SER A 40 -1.05 12.12 -1.76
CA SER A 40 0.16 12.91 -1.44
C SER A 40 -0.16 14.28 -0.84
N PHE A 41 -1.31 14.87 -1.19
CA PHE A 41 -1.78 16.15 -0.63
C PHE A 41 -2.14 16.02 0.86
N GLN A 42 -2.81 14.94 1.23
CA GLN A 42 -3.14 14.69 2.63
C GLN A 42 -1.88 14.42 3.45
N LEU A 43 -0.87 13.76 2.89
CA LEU A 43 0.42 13.52 3.54
C LEU A 43 1.23 14.81 3.81
N GLU A 44 0.95 15.93 3.12
CA GLU A 44 1.61 17.22 3.40
C GLU A 44 1.42 17.66 4.86
N THR A 45 0.25 17.43 5.42
CA THR A 45 -0.17 17.98 6.73
C THR A 45 -0.19 16.93 7.84
N VAL A 46 0.19 15.67 7.57
CA VAL A 46 0.27 14.66 8.64
C VAL A 46 1.49 14.88 9.52
N HIS A 47 1.29 14.70 10.83
CA HIS A 47 2.34 14.83 11.86
C HIS A 47 2.39 13.60 12.78
N LYS A 48 1.24 13.01 13.10
CA LYS A 48 1.12 11.91 14.07
C LYS A 48 0.43 10.67 13.47
N PHE A 49 0.19 10.69 12.17
CA PHE A 49 -0.42 9.53 11.49
C PHE A 49 0.52 8.34 11.60
N HIS A 50 0.01 7.24 12.14
CA HIS A 50 0.75 6.02 12.40
C HIS A 50 -0.10 4.83 11.94
N PRO A 51 0.13 4.28 10.76
CA PRO A 51 -0.54 3.07 10.30
C PRO A 51 0.20 1.83 10.81
N ASP A 52 -0.53 0.79 11.22
CA ASP A 52 0.04 -0.53 11.51
C ASP A 52 0.58 -1.20 10.24
N VAL A 53 -0.10 -0.94 9.11
CA VAL A 53 0.33 -1.38 7.78
C VAL A 53 0.20 -0.23 6.81
N ALA A 54 1.29 0.13 6.13
CA ALA A 54 1.29 1.08 5.03
C ALA A 54 1.61 0.39 3.70
N VAL A 55 0.99 0.85 2.62
CA VAL A 55 1.23 0.34 1.27
C VAL A 55 1.57 1.49 0.34
N LEU A 56 2.74 1.43 -0.32
CA LEU A 56 3.09 2.30 -1.43
C LEU A 56 2.96 1.51 -2.74
N THR A 57 1.95 1.84 -3.53
CA THR A 57 1.61 1.13 -4.76
C THR A 57 2.53 1.50 -5.91
N ASN A 58 2.77 2.79 -6.12
CA ASN A 58 3.64 3.30 -7.17
C ASN A 58 4.19 4.69 -6.82
N ILE A 59 5.28 5.04 -7.52
CA ILE A 59 5.82 6.39 -7.60
C ILE A 59 6.13 6.68 -9.07
N SER A 60 5.22 7.36 -9.73
CA SER A 60 5.35 7.87 -11.10
C SER A 60 5.12 9.37 -11.11
N GLU A 61 5.57 10.04 -12.14
CA GLU A 61 5.38 11.48 -12.30
C GLU A 61 3.87 11.81 -12.31
N ASP A 62 3.46 12.61 -11.34
CA ASP A 62 2.08 13.04 -11.18
C ASP A 62 2.02 14.33 -10.32
N HIS A 63 1.05 15.21 -10.62
CA HIS A 63 0.79 16.43 -9.85
C HIS A 63 2.00 17.34 -9.62
N LEU A 64 2.99 17.39 -10.56
CA LEU A 64 4.18 18.21 -10.41
C LEU A 64 3.91 19.71 -10.46
N ASP A 65 2.82 20.10 -11.10
CA ASP A 65 2.27 21.47 -11.05
C ASP A 65 2.00 21.93 -9.63
N ARG A 66 1.57 21.02 -8.75
CA ARG A 66 1.31 21.27 -7.33
C ARG A 66 2.52 21.05 -6.44
N HIS A 67 3.24 19.95 -6.65
CA HIS A 67 4.36 19.58 -5.79
C HIS A 67 5.66 20.32 -6.14
N GLY A 68 5.77 20.88 -7.34
CA GLY A 68 6.91 21.64 -7.81
C GLY A 68 8.09 20.80 -8.27
N SER A 69 8.33 19.60 -7.69
CA SER A 69 9.37 18.68 -8.15
C SER A 69 9.07 17.23 -7.81
N MET A 70 9.71 16.31 -8.52
CA MET A 70 9.59 14.87 -8.26
C MET A 70 10.20 14.48 -6.91
N GLU A 71 11.28 15.12 -6.49
CA GLU A 71 11.94 14.90 -5.21
C GLU A 71 10.98 15.21 -4.05
N ARG A 72 10.27 16.34 -4.13
CA ARG A 72 9.28 16.72 -3.12
C ARG A 72 8.10 15.75 -3.11
N TYR A 73 7.61 15.34 -4.28
CA TYR A 73 6.54 14.35 -4.39
C TYR A 73 6.92 13.00 -3.76
N ILE A 74 8.13 12.50 -4.03
CA ILE A 74 8.67 11.28 -3.42
C ILE A 74 8.77 11.44 -1.89
N ALA A 75 9.32 12.57 -1.42
CA ALA A 75 9.44 12.84 0.02
C ALA A 75 8.07 12.83 0.71
N LEU A 76 7.05 13.41 0.10
CA LEU A 76 5.69 13.41 0.63
C LEU A 76 5.09 11.99 0.69
N LYS A 77 5.24 11.20 -0.36
CA LYS A 77 4.76 9.81 -0.31
C LYS A 77 5.45 8.98 0.77
N LYS A 78 6.73 9.20 1.02
CA LYS A 78 7.48 8.52 2.09
C LYS A 78 6.98 8.86 3.50
N LYS A 79 6.35 10.02 3.69
CA LYS A 79 5.77 10.42 4.98
C LYS A 79 4.73 9.44 5.52
N ILE A 80 4.14 8.60 4.68
CA ILE A 80 3.22 7.55 5.14
C ILE A 80 3.87 6.62 6.18
N ALA A 81 5.19 6.46 6.12
CA ALA A 81 5.94 5.62 7.05
C ALA A 81 6.72 6.41 8.12
N GLU A 82 6.54 7.73 8.22
CA GLU A 82 7.36 8.61 9.07
C GLU A 82 7.26 8.25 10.55
N ASN A 83 6.09 7.83 11.02
CA ASN A 83 5.86 7.49 12.43
C ASN A 83 5.73 5.97 12.67
N MET A 84 5.99 5.14 11.66
CA MET A 84 5.97 3.68 11.81
C MET A 84 7.15 3.20 12.63
N THR A 85 6.96 2.10 13.34
CA THR A 85 7.94 1.46 14.21
C THR A 85 8.29 0.05 13.74
N SER A 86 9.20 -0.63 14.42
CA SER A 86 9.57 -2.03 14.12
C SER A 86 8.42 -3.04 14.29
N GLY A 87 7.34 -2.65 14.95
CA GLY A 87 6.11 -3.46 15.08
C GLY A 87 5.22 -3.41 13.83
N ASP A 88 5.43 -2.43 12.96
CA ASP A 88 4.58 -2.14 11.81
C ASP A 88 5.14 -2.73 10.52
N THR A 89 4.31 -2.77 9.46
CA THR A 89 4.73 -3.31 8.16
C THR A 89 4.53 -2.29 7.04
N LEU A 90 5.60 -2.01 6.29
CA LEU A 90 5.57 -1.22 5.07
C LEU A 90 5.65 -2.13 3.85
N VAL A 91 4.61 -2.16 3.04
CA VAL A 91 4.55 -2.93 1.79
C VAL A 91 4.88 -2.02 0.61
N LEU A 92 5.83 -2.43 -0.21
CA LEU A 92 6.32 -1.68 -1.36
C LEU A 92 6.14 -2.48 -2.66
N SER A 93 5.59 -1.84 -3.69
CA SER A 93 5.63 -2.42 -5.04
C SER A 93 7.05 -2.35 -5.60
N GLN A 94 7.63 -3.49 -5.94
CA GLN A 94 8.91 -3.56 -6.65
C GLN A 94 8.76 -3.16 -8.14
N ASP A 95 7.59 -3.39 -8.71
CA ASP A 95 7.29 -3.05 -10.10
C ASP A 95 6.90 -1.57 -10.28
N GLY A 96 6.17 -1.01 -9.32
CA GLY A 96 5.61 0.34 -9.38
C GLY A 96 6.51 1.43 -8.81
N ILE A 97 7.57 1.07 -8.05
CA ILE A 97 8.46 2.05 -7.40
C ILE A 97 9.87 1.91 -7.95
N PRO A 98 10.37 2.88 -8.75
CA PRO A 98 11.76 2.87 -9.19
C PRO A 98 12.72 2.87 -8.00
N ILE A 99 13.77 2.02 -8.05
CA ILE A 99 14.72 1.84 -6.93
C ILE A 99 15.36 3.17 -6.50
N LYS A 100 15.60 4.09 -7.44
CA LYS A 100 16.11 5.44 -7.14
C LYS A 100 15.21 6.22 -6.19
N CYS A 101 13.90 5.97 -6.21
CA CYS A 101 12.94 6.62 -5.32
C CYS A 101 13.07 6.11 -3.87
N LEU A 102 13.68 4.94 -3.66
CA LEU A 102 13.89 4.34 -2.34
C LEU A 102 15.27 4.68 -1.76
N MET A 103 16.14 5.36 -2.50
CA MET A 103 17.43 5.80 -1.98
C MET A 103 17.23 6.68 -0.73
N ASN A 104 18.07 6.44 0.30
CA ASN A 104 18.01 7.13 1.58
C ASN A 104 16.64 7.02 2.30
N PHE A 105 15.82 6.01 1.95
CA PHE A 105 14.60 5.69 2.66
C PHE A 105 14.84 4.49 3.56
N SER A 106 14.91 4.72 4.85
CA SER A 106 15.19 3.72 5.88
C SER A 106 14.13 3.80 6.98
N PRO A 107 12.90 3.32 6.71
CA PRO A 107 11.84 3.31 7.71
C PRO A 107 12.18 2.33 8.85
N GLU A 108 11.70 2.59 10.06
CA GLU A 108 11.84 1.65 11.18
C GLU A 108 10.95 0.41 11.00
N ALA A 109 9.88 0.52 10.22
CA ALA A 109 8.96 -0.57 9.93
C ALA A 109 9.62 -1.74 9.20
N LYS A 110 9.07 -2.93 9.40
CA LYS A 110 9.41 -4.11 8.58
C LYS A 110 9.01 -3.88 7.13
N VAL A 111 9.97 -3.91 6.21
CA VAL A 111 9.68 -3.74 4.78
C VAL A 111 9.41 -5.08 4.12
N VAL A 112 8.31 -5.16 3.38
CA VAL A 112 7.92 -6.30 2.54
C VAL A 112 7.72 -5.82 1.12
N PHE A 113 8.23 -6.57 0.14
CA PHE A 113 8.05 -6.24 -1.28
C PHE A 113 6.98 -7.12 -1.92
N ALA A 114 6.27 -6.55 -2.90
CA ALA A 114 5.37 -7.26 -3.81
C ALA A 114 5.87 -7.09 -5.26
N CYS A 115 5.84 -8.17 -6.06
CA CYS A 115 6.34 -8.19 -7.43
C CYS A 115 5.51 -9.13 -8.32
N VAL A 116 5.04 -8.64 -9.48
CA VAL A 116 4.37 -9.47 -10.49
C VAL A 116 5.31 -9.95 -11.59
N ARG A 117 6.57 -9.51 -11.60
CA ARG A 117 7.55 -9.86 -12.65
C ARG A 117 8.38 -11.09 -12.34
N GLY A 118 8.32 -11.59 -11.13
CA GLY A 118 9.08 -12.78 -10.75
C GLY A 118 9.21 -12.99 -9.25
N LYS A 119 9.88 -14.06 -8.92
CA LYS A 119 10.09 -14.50 -7.54
C LYS A 119 10.98 -13.56 -6.73
N ILE A 120 10.50 -13.19 -5.56
CA ILE A 120 11.22 -12.38 -4.57
C ILE A 120 10.98 -12.92 -3.15
N GLN A 121 11.70 -12.35 -2.18
CA GLN A 121 11.33 -12.53 -0.77
C GLN A 121 10.18 -11.57 -0.43
N GLY A 122 8.95 -12.09 -0.25
CA GLY A 122 7.74 -11.31 -0.02
C GLY A 122 6.54 -11.90 -0.74
N ALA A 123 5.72 -11.03 -1.35
CA ALA A 123 4.59 -11.44 -2.19
C ALA A 123 5.01 -11.40 -3.67
N TYR A 124 4.77 -12.46 -4.43
CA TYR A 124 5.17 -12.50 -5.83
C TYR A 124 4.27 -13.38 -6.69
N MET A 125 4.36 -13.17 -7.99
CA MET A 125 3.72 -14.00 -9.01
C MET A 125 4.80 -14.79 -9.77
N GLU A 126 4.55 -16.09 -10.00
CA GLU A 126 5.38 -16.96 -10.83
C GLU A 126 4.46 -17.77 -11.76
N GLY A 127 4.59 -17.56 -13.08
CA GLY A 127 3.63 -18.10 -14.06
C GLY A 127 2.22 -17.58 -13.82
N ASP A 128 1.29 -18.47 -13.52
CA ASP A 128 -0.10 -18.15 -13.22
C ASP A 128 -0.45 -18.26 -11.73
N GLU A 129 0.55 -18.41 -10.88
CA GLU A 129 0.38 -18.61 -9.44
C GLU A 129 0.90 -17.41 -8.63
N PHE A 130 0.23 -17.15 -7.50
CA PHE A 130 0.57 -16.09 -6.54
C PHE A 130 1.07 -16.70 -5.23
N PHE A 131 2.13 -16.11 -4.68
CA PHE A 131 2.81 -16.59 -3.49
C PHE A 131 2.99 -15.47 -2.47
N LEU A 132 2.93 -15.83 -1.18
CA LEU A 132 3.31 -15.00 -0.05
C LEU A 132 4.26 -15.78 0.86
N GLY A 133 5.47 -15.27 1.06
CA GLY A 133 6.48 -15.93 1.86
C GLY A 133 6.85 -17.34 1.35
N GLY A 134 6.75 -17.58 0.04
CA GLY A 134 6.99 -18.86 -0.61
C GLY A 134 5.81 -19.85 -0.57
N LYS A 135 4.70 -19.49 0.10
CA LYS A 135 3.47 -20.29 0.11
C LYS A 135 2.53 -19.79 -0.98
N LYS A 136 2.02 -20.70 -1.81
CA LYS A 136 0.98 -20.40 -2.80
C LYS A 136 -0.30 -19.93 -2.11
N ILE A 137 -0.87 -18.82 -2.58
CA ILE A 137 -2.09 -18.20 -2.04
C ILE A 137 -3.25 -18.15 -3.03
N ALA A 138 -2.99 -18.14 -4.35
CA ALA A 138 -4.03 -18.11 -5.39
C ALA A 138 -3.46 -18.52 -6.74
N GLU A 139 -4.34 -18.72 -7.72
CA GLU A 139 -4.02 -18.81 -9.15
C GLU A 139 -4.79 -17.72 -9.93
N LYS A 140 -4.31 -17.32 -11.10
CA LYS A 140 -4.99 -16.32 -11.95
C LYS A 140 -6.45 -16.66 -12.22
N LYS A 141 -6.75 -17.96 -12.45
CA LYS A 141 -8.12 -18.44 -12.72
C LYS A 141 -9.09 -18.20 -11.56
N ASP A 142 -8.58 -18.05 -10.33
CA ASP A 142 -9.38 -17.85 -9.11
C ASP A 142 -9.72 -16.37 -8.89
N LEU A 143 -9.12 -15.45 -9.67
CA LEU A 143 -9.28 -14.02 -9.52
C LEU A 143 -10.30 -13.46 -10.53
N PRO A 144 -11.16 -12.53 -10.12
CA PRO A 144 -12.21 -11.95 -10.98
C PRO A 144 -11.70 -10.87 -11.96
N PHE A 145 -10.38 -10.78 -12.19
CA PHE A 145 -9.74 -9.78 -13.04
C PHE A 145 -8.53 -10.39 -13.77
N THR A 146 -8.15 -9.79 -14.89
CA THR A 146 -7.08 -10.28 -15.78
C THR A 146 -5.97 -9.26 -16.03
N GLU A 147 -6.17 -8.00 -15.63
CA GLU A 147 -5.24 -6.92 -15.87
C GLU A 147 -4.06 -6.99 -14.89
N ARG A 148 -2.86 -6.76 -15.41
CA ARG A 148 -1.61 -6.86 -14.66
C ARG A 148 -1.57 -5.96 -13.42
N HIS A 149 -2.08 -4.73 -13.51
CA HIS A 149 -2.12 -3.80 -12.38
C HIS A 149 -3.01 -4.31 -11.24
N ASN A 150 -4.05 -5.09 -11.55
CA ASN A 150 -4.90 -5.73 -10.54
C ASN A 150 -4.20 -6.90 -9.86
N TYR A 151 -3.32 -7.64 -10.57
CA TYR A 151 -2.47 -8.65 -9.96
C TYR A 151 -1.45 -8.03 -8.98
N GLU A 152 -0.87 -6.87 -9.35
CA GLU A 152 -0.01 -6.11 -8.45
C GLU A 152 -0.76 -5.65 -7.21
N ASN A 153 -1.95 -5.05 -7.38
CA ASN A 153 -2.81 -4.64 -6.27
C ASN A 153 -3.24 -5.83 -5.39
N PHE A 154 -3.44 -7.01 -5.97
CA PHE A 154 -3.74 -8.23 -5.20
C PHE A 154 -2.57 -8.62 -4.30
N LEU A 155 -1.36 -8.68 -4.85
CA LEU A 155 -0.15 -9.00 -4.09
C LEU A 155 0.17 -7.97 -2.99
N LEU A 156 -0.11 -6.69 -3.25
CA LEU A 156 0.07 -5.61 -2.26
C LEU A 156 -0.97 -5.68 -1.13
N ALA A 157 -2.12 -6.32 -1.37
CA ALA A 157 -3.21 -6.45 -0.41
C ALA A 157 -3.18 -7.78 0.38
N ALA A 158 -2.43 -8.78 -0.10
CA ALA A 158 -2.32 -10.12 0.50
C ALA A 158 -1.36 -10.15 1.69
#